data_e858782fd787ce8248ea56263b52e27a
#
_entry.id   e858782fd787ce8248ea56263b52e27a
#
_cell.length_a   1.000
_cell.length_b   1.000
_cell.length_c   1.000
_cell.angle_alpha   90.00
_cell.angle_beta   90.00
_cell.angle_gamma   90.00
#
_symmetry.space_group_name_H-M   'P 1'
#
loop_
_entity.id
_entity.type
_entity.pdbx_description
1 polymer ?
#
loop_
_entity_poly.entity_id
_entity_poly.type
_entity_poly.pdbx_seq_one_letter_code
_entity_poly.pdbx_strand_id
1 'polypeptide(L)'
;MNDLYTTYRLLPPATLRGTVNLPASKSISNRALIISALAAAARQQQAMTIMPSNLSDCDDTVVTLNALRDMPPIIDIGAAGTAMRFLTAYLAVTEGEHIITGTERMKHRPIAILVNALRQLGADIEYLGEEGFPPLCVRGRKLNGGTVEIPGNMSSQYVSALLMIAPTLTNGLELRLKGNIISRPYIDLTLWMMRECGADADWASGDTVLVRQQPYELKNYAIENDWSSASYWYEAMSLTSDEDAELLLPGLRDGSRQGDAAVRYIFSMLGVKTIYETIDGQQMVRLRKNNRSVPRLDYDFVNSPDLVQTIVATCAAKGIPFHFRGLQTLKIKETDRIEALRQELAKLGIAISVENGTDLVWNGERCEPSTDPIDTYEDHRMALSFAPLSFAWPGLAIRNPQVVSKSYPRYWQEMQRAGFKIEE
;
A
#
# COMPACT_ATOMS: atom_id res chain seq x y z
N MET A 1 30.15 -2.92 -19.09
CA MET A 1 28.91 -2.14 -19.25
C MET A 1 28.74 -1.38 -17.96
N ASN A 2 28.97 -0.07 -17.95
CA ASN A 2 28.71 0.74 -16.76
C ASN A 2 27.19 0.78 -16.57
N ASP A 3 26.71 0.17 -15.50
CA ASP A 3 25.31 0.24 -15.11
C ASP A 3 24.98 1.69 -14.77
N LEU A 4 24.14 2.31 -15.60
CA LEU A 4 23.59 3.67 -15.47
C LEU A 4 22.52 3.78 -14.35
N TYR A 5 22.66 3.03 -13.29
CA TYR A 5 21.73 3.12 -12.18
C TYR A 5 22.20 4.16 -11.18
N THR A 6 21.38 5.19 -10.94
CA THR A 6 21.58 6.12 -9.83
C THR A 6 21.64 5.34 -8.52
N THR A 7 22.61 5.64 -7.68
CA THR A 7 22.80 5.02 -6.37
C THR A 7 22.94 6.11 -5.32
N TYR A 8 22.11 6.04 -4.27
CA TYR A 8 22.22 6.95 -3.13
C TYR A 8 22.96 6.29 -1.99
N ARG A 9 23.98 6.98 -1.47
CA ARG A 9 24.71 6.63 -0.26
C ARG A 9 24.18 7.46 0.91
N LEU A 10 23.81 6.80 2.01
CA LEU A 10 23.06 7.41 3.10
C LEU A 10 23.91 7.49 4.38
N LEU A 11 24.01 8.70 4.95
CA LEU A 11 24.58 8.92 6.27
C LEU A 11 23.50 9.45 7.22
N PRO A 12 23.31 8.82 8.39
CA PRO A 12 22.29 9.23 9.34
C PRO A 12 22.66 10.52 10.06
N PRO A 13 21.68 11.29 10.57
CA PRO A 13 21.92 12.44 11.42
C PRO A 13 22.35 12.00 12.82
N ALA A 14 23.14 12.83 13.50
CA ALA A 14 23.48 12.64 14.92
C ALA A 14 22.28 12.91 15.84
N THR A 15 21.37 13.80 15.43
CA THR A 15 20.13 14.12 16.15
C THR A 15 18.94 13.98 15.20
N LEU A 16 17.86 13.35 15.66
CA LEU A 16 16.66 13.13 14.88
C LEU A 16 15.49 13.92 15.44
N ARG A 17 15.27 15.12 14.92
CA ARG A 17 14.21 16.03 15.40
C ARG A 17 13.56 16.80 14.26
N GLY A 18 12.27 17.11 14.42
CA GLY A 18 11.56 17.99 13.49
C GLY A 18 10.19 17.47 13.05
N THR A 19 9.65 18.12 12.04
CA THR A 19 8.37 17.76 11.43
C THR A 19 8.61 17.07 10.10
N VAL A 20 7.96 15.94 9.90
CA VAL A 20 8.03 15.16 8.67
C VAL A 20 6.68 15.21 7.94
N ASN A 21 6.70 15.64 6.70
CA ASN A 21 5.51 15.69 5.86
C ASN A 21 5.30 14.35 5.16
N LEU A 22 4.38 13.57 5.70
CA LEU A 22 3.97 12.32 5.09
C LEU A 22 3.09 12.59 3.86
N PRO A 23 3.15 11.72 2.82
CA PRO A 23 2.16 11.76 1.75
C PRO A 23 0.78 11.39 2.31
N ALA A 24 -0.27 11.83 1.63
CA ALA A 24 -1.61 11.34 1.91
C ALA A 24 -1.74 9.85 1.59
N SER A 25 -2.65 9.18 2.26
CA SER A 25 -2.84 7.74 2.08
C SER A 25 -3.22 7.38 0.65
N LYS A 26 -2.34 6.66 -0.03
CA LYS A 26 -2.58 6.10 -1.36
C LYS A 26 -3.84 5.22 -1.39
N SER A 27 -3.99 4.38 -0.37
CA SER A 27 -5.12 3.45 -0.27
C SER A 27 -6.46 4.15 -0.14
N ILE A 28 -6.52 5.26 0.60
CA ILE A 28 -7.73 6.09 0.72
C ILE A 28 -7.92 6.89 -0.55
N SER A 29 -6.87 7.54 -1.09
CA SER A 29 -6.93 8.39 -2.29
C SER A 29 -7.51 7.64 -3.49
N ASN A 30 -7.00 6.44 -3.79
CA ASN A 30 -7.46 5.68 -4.95
C ASN A 30 -8.92 5.22 -4.81
N ARG A 31 -9.37 4.85 -3.61
CA ARG A 31 -10.78 4.53 -3.34
C ARG A 31 -11.67 5.76 -3.49
N ALA A 32 -11.24 6.87 -2.92
CA ALA A 32 -11.94 8.15 -3.00
C ALA A 32 -12.17 8.60 -4.43
N LEU A 33 -11.14 8.46 -5.30
CA LEU A 33 -11.23 8.79 -6.71
C LEU A 33 -12.28 7.94 -7.44
N ILE A 34 -12.28 6.62 -7.24
CA ILE A 34 -13.26 5.71 -7.86
C ILE A 34 -14.68 6.03 -7.37
N ILE A 35 -14.89 6.18 -6.06
CA ILE A 35 -16.21 6.50 -5.49
C ILE A 35 -16.70 7.86 -6.02
N SER A 36 -15.82 8.87 -6.08
CA SER A 36 -16.18 10.19 -6.62
C SER A 36 -16.54 10.12 -8.11
N ALA A 37 -15.81 9.33 -8.91
CA ALA A 37 -16.10 9.14 -10.32
C ALA A 37 -17.46 8.43 -10.54
N LEU A 38 -17.76 7.39 -9.76
CA LEU A 38 -19.06 6.69 -9.81
C LEU A 38 -20.22 7.60 -9.38
N ALA A 39 -20.01 8.45 -8.36
CA ALA A 39 -21.01 9.41 -7.93
C ALA A 39 -21.28 10.50 -8.98
N ALA A 40 -20.23 10.97 -9.68
CA ALA A 40 -20.36 11.94 -10.76
C ALA A 40 -21.10 11.35 -11.97
N ALA A 41 -20.76 10.12 -12.37
CA ALA A 41 -21.43 9.40 -13.45
C ALA A 41 -22.93 9.21 -13.18
N ALA A 42 -23.33 8.87 -11.97
CA ALA A 42 -24.73 8.75 -11.56
C ALA A 42 -25.53 10.06 -11.70
N ARG A 43 -24.86 11.22 -11.67
CA ARG A 43 -25.45 12.56 -11.81
C ARG A 43 -25.35 13.12 -13.23
N GLN A 44 -24.86 12.34 -14.20
CA GLN A 44 -24.57 12.76 -15.58
C GLN A 44 -23.64 13.99 -15.65
N GLN A 45 -22.75 14.13 -14.68
CA GLN A 45 -21.75 15.20 -14.63
C GLN A 45 -20.48 14.75 -15.36
N GLN A 46 -19.97 15.57 -16.28
CA GLN A 46 -18.78 15.25 -17.09
C GLN A 46 -17.46 15.27 -16.33
N ALA A 47 -17.40 15.86 -15.15
CA ALA A 47 -16.18 15.96 -14.36
C ALA A 47 -16.46 15.67 -12.89
N MET A 48 -15.44 15.19 -12.19
CA MET A 48 -15.46 15.06 -10.73
C MET A 48 -15.51 16.45 -10.10
N THR A 49 -16.72 16.95 -9.86
CA THR A 49 -16.97 18.31 -9.35
C THR A 49 -16.60 18.49 -7.90
N ILE A 50 -16.55 17.42 -7.14
CA ILE A 50 -16.14 17.41 -5.74
C ILE A 50 -15.00 16.41 -5.57
N MET A 51 -13.81 16.93 -5.32
CA MET A 51 -12.61 16.14 -5.08
C MET A 51 -12.28 16.16 -3.59
N PRO A 52 -11.89 15.02 -3.00
CA PRO A 52 -11.30 15.03 -1.67
C PRO A 52 -10.06 15.93 -1.62
N SER A 53 -9.87 16.65 -0.54
CA SER A 53 -8.64 17.41 -0.31
C SER A 53 -7.53 16.48 0.19
N ASN A 54 -6.27 16.93 0.06
CA ASN A 54 -5.09 16.15 0.43
C ASN A 54 -5.01 14.80 -0.32
N LEU A 55 -5.20 14.80 -1.64
CA LEU A 55 -4.93 13.60 -2.45
C LEU A 55 -3.44 13.26 -2.45
N SER A 56 -3.14 11.97 -2.47
CA SER A 56 -1.76 11.50 -2.63
C SER A 56 -1.20 11.94 -3.99
N ASP A 57 0.05 12.40 -3.98
CA ASP A 57 0.82 12.79 -5.16
C ASP A 57 1.68 11.64 -5.74
N CYS A 58 1.48 10.41 -5.25
CA CYS A 58 2.21 9.24 -5.71
C CYS A 58 1.72 8.75 -7.09
N ASP A 59 2.61 8.04 -7.79
CA ASP A 59 2.36 7.56 -9.16
C ASP A 59 1.04 6.81 -9.31
N ASP A 60 0.73 5.88 -8.38
CA ASP A 60 -0.51 5.09 -8.40
C ASP A 60 -1.78 5.99 -8.38
N THR A 61 -1.76 7.08 -7.61
CA THR A 61 -2.90 8.00 -7.50
C THR A 61 -2.99 8.94 -8.69
N VAL A 62 -1.86 9.48 -9.13
CA VAL A 62 -1.79 10.38 -10.30
C VAL A 62 -2.28 9.67 -11.56
N VAL A 63 -1.85 8.44 -11.79
CA VAL A 63 -2.31 7.62 -12.93
C VAL A 63 -3.81 7.36 -12.84
N THR A 64 -4.34 7.00 -11.67
CA THR A 64 -5.78 6.79 -11.48
C THR A 64 -6.58 8.07 -11.76
N LEU A 65 -6.13 9.21 -11.23
CA LEU A 65 -6.77 10.51 -11.45
C LEU A 65 -6.80 10.88 -12.92
N ASN A 66 -5.67 10.76 -13.63
CA ASN A 66 -5.57 11.09 -15.06
C ASN A 66 -6.47 10.18 -15.89
N ALA A 67 -6.47 8.86 -15.62
CA ALA A 67 -7.34 7.92 -16.32
C ALA A 67 -8.83 8.27 -16.16
N LEU A 68 -9.27 8.62 -14.95
CA LEU A 68 -10.67 9.00 -14.67
C LEU A 68 -11.07 10.35 -15.26
N ARG A 69 -10.13 11.28 -15.36
CA ARG A 69 -10.36 12.62 -15.91
C ARG A 69 -10.43 12.60 -17.45
N ASP A 70 -9.47 11.91 -18.06
CA ASP A 70 -9.23 12.00 -19.50
C ASP A 70 -9.91 10.87 -20.28
N MET A 71 -10.22 9.73 -19.63
CA MET A 71 -10.86 8.54 -20.20
C MET A 71 -10.31 8.18 -21.61
N PRO A 72 -8.99 8.05 -21.79
CA PRO A 72 -8.41 7.79 -23.10
C PRO A 72 -8.75 6.38 -23.59
N PRO A 73 -8.75 6.11 -24.92
CA PRO A 73 -9.00 4.78 -25.47
C PRO A 73 -8.01 3.72 -24.95
N ILE A 74 -6.75 4.12 -24.69
CA ILE A 74 -5.71 3.26 -24.09
C ILE A 74 -5.28 3.89 -22.79
N ILE A 75 -5.47 3.17 -21.69
CA ILE A 75 -5.11 3.57 -20.33
C ILE A 75 -3.88 2.77 -19.93
N ASP A 76 -2.71 3.41 -19.98
CA ASP A 76 -1.47 2.84 -19.44
C ASP A 76 -1.32 3.24 -17.97
N ILE A 77 -1.42 2.25 -17.09
CA ILE A 77 -1.31 2.46 -15.64
C ILE A 77 0.12 2.25 -15.11
N GLY A 78 1.09 2.02 -15.99
CA GLY A 78 2.46 1.75 -15.59
C GLY A 78 2.57 0.55 -14.63
N ALA A 79 3.17 0.77 -13.47
CA ALA A 79 3.32 -0.25 -12.42
C ALA A 79 2.22 -0.19 -11.33
N ALA A 80 1.15 0.61 -11.52
CA ALA A 80 0.12 0.89 -10.53
C ALA A 80 -0.90 -0.25 -10.38
N GLY A 81 -0.60 -1.22 -9.52
CA GLY A 81 -1.45 -2.41 -9.31
C GLY A 81 -2.86 -2.09 -8.81
N THR A 82 -3.01 -1.09 -7.95
CA THR A 82 -4.33 -0.65 -7.47
C THR A 82 -5.14 -0.05 -8.61
N ALA A 83 -4.52 0.80 -9.43
CA ALA A 83 -5.15 1.40 -10.60
C ALA A 83 -5.67 0.33 -11.58
N MET A 84 -4.86 -0.70 -11.88
CA MET A 84 -5.26 -1.82 -12.74
C MET A 84 -6.57 -2.46 -12.26
N ARG A 85 -6.68 -2.78 -10.96
CA ARG A 85 -7.86 -3.48 -10.43
C ARG A 85 -9.08 -2.58 -10.32
N PHE A 86 -8.89 -1.37 -9.82
CA PHE A 86 -9.97 -0.44 -9.58
C PHE A 86 -10.55 0.12 -10.88
N LEU A 87 -9.69 0.50 -11.83
CA LEU A 87 -10.14 0.98 -13.13
C LEU A 87 -10.79 -0.14 -13.96
N THR A 88 -10.30 -1.38 -13.92
CA THR A 88 -10.97 -2.50 -14.61
C THR A 88 -12.42 -2.64 -14.15
N ALA A 89 -12.69 -2.57 -12.84
CA ALA A 89 -14.05 -2.63 -12.33
C ALA A 89 -14.88 -1.38 -12.68
N TYR A 90 -14.28 -0.19 -12.56
CA TYR A 90 -14.92 1.08 -12.93
C TYR A 90 -15.33 1.11 -14.41
N LEU A 91 -14.41 0.75 -15.31
CA LEU A 91 -14.66 0.71 -16.75
C LEU A 91 -15.74 -0.30 -17.11
N ALA A 92 -15.86 -1.42 -16.39
CA ALA A 92 -16.89 -2.43 -16.65
C ALA A 92 -18.32 -1.90 -16.46
N VAL A 93 -18.53 -0.88 -15.61
CA VAL A 93 -19.84 -0.25 -15.33
C VAL A 93 -20.02 1.14 -15.98
N THR A 94 -18.98 1.64 -16.67
CA THR A 94 -19.00 2.96 -17.31
C THR A 94 -19.03 2.79 -18.82
N GLU A 95 -20.00 3.39 -19.50
CA GLU A 95 -20.15 3.28 -20.94
C GLU A 95 -18.89 3.71 -21.71
N GLY A 96 -18.50 2.92 -22.71
CA GLY A 96 -17.30 3.12 -23.52
C GLY A 96 -16.50 1.83 -23.72
N GLU A 97 -15.49 1.89 -24.60
CA GLU A 97 -14.54 0.81 -24.84
C GLU A 97 -13.12 1.33 -24.57
N HIS A 98 -12.41 0.66 -23.69
CA HIS A 98 -11.06 1.05 -23.27
C HIS A 98 -10.13 -0.14 -23.20
N ILE A 99 -8.87 0.06 -23.61
CA ILE A 99 -7.79 -0.88 -23.37
C ILE A 99 -7.05 -0.44 -22.12
N ILE A 100 -6.93 -1.32 -21.12
CA ILE A 100 -6.13 -1.07 -19.93
C ILE A 100 -4.86 -1.95 -19.94
N THR A 101 -3.69 -1.32 -19.80
CA THR A 101 -2.37 -1.94 -19.90
C THR A 101 -1.41 -1.36 -18.86
N GLY A 102 -0.15 -1.79 -18.86
CA GLY A 102 0.91 -1.29 -18.00
C GLY A 102 2.27 -1.83 -18.40
N THR A 103 3.26 -1.68 -17.50
CA THR A 103 4.62 -2.20 -17.70
C THR A 103 4.63 -3.70 -17.98
N GLU A 104 5.75 -4.23 -18.53
CA GLU A 104 5.91 -5.67 -18.74
C GLU A 104 5.70 -6.46 -17.43
N ARG A 105 6.20 -5.97 -16.30
CA ARG A 105 5.93 -6.61 -15.01
C ARG A 105 4.43 -6.63 -14.67
N MET A 106 3.69 -5.57 -14.99
CA MET A 106 2.24 -5.51 -14.76
C MET A 106 1.48 -6.52 -15.61
N LYS A 107 1.92 -6.76 -16.85
CA LYS A 107 1.32 -7.75 -17.75
C LYS A 107 1.45 -9.18 -17.24
N HIS A 108 2.34 -9.44 -16.27
CA HIS A 108 2.48 -10.75 -15.60
C HIS A 108 1.87 -10.78 -14.19
N ARG A 109 1.12 -9.75 -13.79
CA ARG A 109 0.40 -9.75 -12.51
C ARG A 109 -1.02 -10.25 -12.70
N PRO A 110 -1.44 -11.33 -12.00
CA PRO A 110 -2.74 -11.98 -12.24
C PRO A 110 -3.91 -11.02 -11.96
N ILE A 111 -4.97 -11.14 -12.80
CA ILE A 111 -6.23 -10.41 -12.66
C ILE A 111 -7.46 -11.28 -12.92
N ALA A 112 -7.28 -12.55 -13.25
CA ALA A 112 -8.33 -13.47 -13.63
C ALA A 112 -9.49 -13.53 -12.62
N ILE A 113 -9.20 -13.52 -11.32
CA ILE A 113 -10.23 -13.57 -10.27
C ILE A 113 -11.20 -12.40 -10.40
N LEU A 114 -10.68 -11.18 -10.58
CA LEU A 114 -11.52 -10.00 -10.75
C LEU A 114 -12.30 -10.05 -12.07
N VAL A 115 -11.65 -10.38 -13.18
CA VAL A 115 -12.29 -10.47 -14.50
C VAL A 115 -13.40 -11.51 -14.50
N ASN A 116 -13.17 -12.70 -13.93
CA ASN A 116 -14.17 -13.75 -13.83
C ASN A 116 -15.38 -13.33 -12.98
N ALA A 117 -15.13 -12.66 -11.87
CA ALA A 117 -16.20 -12.11 -11.02
C ALA A 117 -17.03 -11.05 -11.77
N LEU A 118 -16.37 -10.13 -12.49
CA LEU A 118 -17.05 -9.12 -13.31
C LEU A 118 -17.83 -9.75 -14.45
N ARG A 119 -17.28 -10.76 -15.14
CA ARG A 119 -17.99 -11.50 -16.21
C ARG A 119 -19.24 -12.22 -15.68
N GLN A 120 -19.19 -12.79 -14.46
CA GLN A 120 -20.38 -13.37 -13.79
C GLN A 120 -21.47 -12.32 -13.55
N LEU A 121 -21.11 -11.06 -13.32
CA LEU A 121 -22.04 -9.95 -13.18
C LEU A 121 -22.52 -9.40 -14.54
N GLY A 122 -21.99 -9.91 -15.66
CA GLY A 122 -22.40 -9.55 -17.02
C GLY A 122 -21.42 -8.59 -17.72
N ALA A 123 -20.22 -8.35 -17.19
CA ALA A 123 -19.24 -7.49 -17.84
C ALA A 123 -18.67 -8.11 -19.13
N ASP A 124 -18.35 -7.24 -20.08
CA ASP A 124 -17.70 -7.57 -21.34
C ASP A 124 -16.22 -7.17 -21.27
N ILE A 125 -15.38 -8.16 -20.98
CA ILE A 125 -13.93 -7.98 -20.80
C ILE A 125 -13.22 -9.06 -21.62
N GLU A 126 -12.27 -8.64 -22.45
CA GLU A 126 -11.46 -9.51 -23.31
C GLU A 126 -9.98 -9.38 -22.91
N TYR A 127 -9.27 -10.50 -22.86
CA TYR A 127 -7.81 -10.48 -22.72
C TYR A 127 -7.19 -10.28 -24.10
N LEU A 128 -6.28 -9.31 -24.21
CA LEU A 128 -5.59 -9.02 -25.48
C LEU A 128 -4.26 -9.76 -25.61
N GLY A 129 -3.88 -10.51 -24.60
CA GLY A 129 -2.67 -11.33 -24.55
C GLY A 129 -2.95 -12.66 -23.86
N GLU A 130 -2.15 -12.99 -22.86
CA GLU A 130 -2.30 -14.22 -22.07
C GLU A 130 -3.56 -14.18 -21.21
N GLU A 131 -4.33 -15.28 -21.22
CA GLU A 131 -5.55 -15.41 -20.39
C GLU A 131 -5.21 -15.31 -18.91
N GLY A 132 -5.93 -14.45 -18.21
CA GLY A 132 -5.71 -14.19 -16.78
C GLY A 132 -4.80 -12.99 -16.47
N PHE A 133 -4.23 -12.36 -17.50
CA PHE A 133 -3.27 -11.26 -17.36
C PHE A 133 -3.62 -10.06 -18.25
N PRO A 134 -3.23 -8.81 -17.87
CA PRO A 134 -3.34 -7.67 -18.77
C PRO A 134 -2.46 -7.85 -20.04
N PRO A 135 -2.75 -7.15 -21.17
CA PRO A 135 -3.75 -6.08 -21.31
C PRO A 135 -5.17 -6.60 -21.47
N LEU A 136 -6.14 -5.75 -21.07
CA LEU A 136 -7.57 -6.05 -21.17
C LEU A 136 -8.27 -5.03 -22.07
N CYS A 137 -9.20 -5.48 -22.90
CA CYS A 137 -10.21 -4.63 -23.51
C CYS A 137 -11.48 -4.72 -22.67
N VAL A 138 -11.98 -3.59 -22.19
CA VAL A 138 -13.18 -3.50 -21.34
C VAL A 138 -14.22 -2.67 -22.06
N ARG A 139 -15.39 -3.30 -22.33
CA ARG A 139 -16.57 -2.65 -22.92
C ARG A 139 -17.60 -2.45 -21.82
N GLY A 140 -17.68 -1.22 -21.35
CA GLY A 140 -18.53 -0.86 -20.22
C GLY A 140 -20.01 -0.92 -20.57
N ARG A 141 -20.78 -1.43 -19.62
CA ARG A 141 -22.24 -1.54 -19.73
C ARG A 141 -22.92 -1.58 -18.38
N LYS A 142 -24.23 -1.43 -18.36
CA LYS A 142 -25.01 -1.64 -17.13
C LYS A 142 -24.95 -3.12 -16.74
N LEU A 143 -24.54 -3.41 -15.50
CA LEU A 143 -24.42 -4.76 -14.96
C LEU A 143 -25.61 -5.08 -14.06
N ASN A 144 -25.99 -6.36 -14.02
CA ASN A 144 -27.15 -6.81 -13.25
C ASN A 144 -26.88 -6.88 -11.74
N GLY A 145 -25.67 -7.25 -11.33
CA GLY A 145 -25.40 -7.57 -9.93
C GLY A 145 -25.87 -8.97 -9.54
N GLY A 146 -25.96 -9.24 -8.26
CA GLY A 146 -26.35 -10.52 -7.69
C GLY A 146 -25.28 -11.13 -6.79
N THR A 147 -25.24 -12.47 -6.68
CA THR A 147 -24.29 -13.17 -5.82
C THR A 147 -23.02 -13.54 -6.58
N VAL A 148 -21.88 -13.22 -6.03
CA VAL A 148 -20.54 -13.61 -6.54
C VAL A 148 -19.73 -14.24 -5.42
N GLU A 149 -18.97 -15.27 -5.76
CA GLU A 149 -18.11 -15.97 -4.83
C GLU A 149 -16.66 -15.90 -5.33
N ILE A 150 -15.74 -15.45 -4.46
CA ILE A 150 -14.30 -15.38 -4.75
C ILE A 150 -13.48 -15.90 -3.57
N PRO A 151 -12.22 -16.35 -3.80
CA PRO A 151 -11.32 -16.75 -2.73
C PRO A 151 -10.98 -15.56 -1.82
N GLY A 152 -11.12 -15.73 -0.49
CA GLY A 152 -10.78 -14.70 0.51
C GLY A 152 -9.27 -14.58 0.77
N ASN A 153 -8.48 -15.58 0.39
CA ASN A 153 -7.03 -15.64 0.58
C ASN A 153 -6.23 -14.97 -0.57
N MET A 154 -6.91 -14.14 -1.36
CA MET A 154 -6.32 -13.37 -2.45
C MET A 154 -6.26 -11.88 -2.12
N SER A 155 -5.73 -11.09 -3.05
CA SER A 155 -5.59 -9.64 -2.85
C SER A 155 -6.92 -8.96 -2.52
N SER A 156 -6.98 -8.23 -1.40
CA SER A 156 -8.12 -7.39 -1.03
C SER A 156 -8.47 -6.30 -2.06
N GLN A 157 -7.58 -6.05 -3.03
CA GLN A 157 -7.86 -5.13 -4.14
C GLN A 157 -8.98 -5.66 -5.05
N TYR A 158 -9.10 -6.98 -5.25
CA TYR A 158 -10.21 -7.57 -6.02
C TYR A 158 -11.54 -7.36 -5.31
N VAL A 159 -11.56 -7.64 -4.00
CA VAL A 159 -12.73 -7.42 -3.15
C VAL A 159 -13.13 -5.94 -3.18
N SER A 160 -12.19 -5.04 -2.92
CA SER A 160 -12.44 -3.59 -2.92
C SER A 160 -12.96 -3.08 -4.26
N ALA A 161 -12.42 -3.58 -5.38
CA ALA A 161 -12.86 -3.20 -6.73
C ALA A 161 -14.33 -3.57 -6.98
N LEU A 162 -14.72 -4.81 -6.63
CA LEU A 162 -16.11 -5.27 -6.75
C LEU A 162 -17.05 -4.50 -5.83
N LEU A 163 -16.66 -4.27 -4.58
CA LEU A 163 -17.48 -3.56 -3.60
C LEU A 163 -17.76 -2.12 -4.05
N MET A 164 -16.76 -1.38 -4.51
CA MET A 164 -16.94 0.03 -4.89
C MET A 164 -17.94 0.22 -6.04
N ILE A 165 -17.99 -0.69 -7.02
CA ILE A 165 -18.97 -0.62 -8.11
C ILE A 165 -20.33 -1.18 -7.72
N ALA A 166 -20.44 -1.97 -6.66
CA ALA A 166 -21.65 -2.69 -6.28
C ALA A 166 -22.90 -1.82 -6.12
N PRO A 167 -22.84 -0.58 -5.58
CA PRO A 167 -24.01 0.29 -5.49
C PRO A 167 -24.58 0.71 -6.84
N THR A 168 -23.81 0.60 -7.94
CA THR A 168 -24.27 0.93 -9.30
C THR A 168 -24.95 -0.24 -10.02
N LEU A 169 -24.83 -1.45 -9.47
CA LEU A 169 -25.41 -2.67 -10.04
C LEU A 169 -26.92 -2.72 -9.80
N THR A 170 -27.70 -3.20 -10.77
CA THR A 170 -29.18 -3.18 -10.71
C THR A 170 -29.73 -3.89 -9.46
N ASN A 171 -29.15 -5.01 -9.06
CA ASN A 171 -29.58 -5.82 -7.91
C ASN A 171 -28.59 -5.74 -6.72
N GLY A 172 -27.65 -4.74 -6.74
CA GLY A 172 -26.58 -4.71 -5.76
C GLY A 172 -25.64 -5.91 -5.88
N LEU A 173 -24.97 -6.26 -4.77
CA LEU A 173 -24.00 -7.35 -4.72
C LEU A 173 -24.06 -8.08 -3.38
N GLU A 174 -24.14 -9.40 -3.43
CA GLU A 174 -23.78 -10.30 -2.34
C GLU A 174 -22.44 -10.96 -2.66
N LEU A 175 -21.39 -10.52 -1.97
CA LEU A 175 -20.02 -11.01 -2.19
C LEU A 175 -19.63 -12.00 -1.10
N ARG A 176 -19.42 -13.27 -1.47
CA ARG A 176 -19.00 -14.35 -0.58
C ARG A 176 -17.51 -14.61 -0.72
N LEU A 177 -16.78 -14.53 0.40
CA LEU A 177 -15.35 -14.74 0.46
C LEU A 177 -15.04 -16.14 1.00
N LYS A 178 -14.53 -17.03 0.17
CA LYS A 178 -14.24 -18.42 0.56
C LYS A 178 -12.88 -18.58 1.22
N GLY A 179 -12.85 -19.36 2.28
CA GLY A 179 -11.64 -19.67 3.04
C GLY A 179 -11.17 -18.52 3.93
N ASN A 180 -9.88 -18.47 4.22
CA ASN A 180 -9.32 -17.44 5.09
C ASN A 180 -9.32 -16.07 4.38
N ILE A 181 -9.86 -15.06 5.05
CA ILE A 181 -9.87 -13.68 4.53
C ILE A 181 -8.58 -12.99 4.99
N ILE A 182 -7.76 -12.59 4.03
CA ILE A 182 -6.52 -11.87 4.28
C ILE A 182 -6.69 -10.37 4.01
N SER A 183 -5.85 -9.55 4.64
CA SER A 183 -5.90 -8.10 4.47
C SER A 183 -7.29 -7.50 4.73
N ARG A 184 -8.04 -8.07 5.68
CA ARG A 184 -9.40 -7.64 6.04
C ARG A 184 -9.51 -6.14 6.34
N PRO A 185 -8.55 -5.47 6.99
CA PRO A 185 -8.64 -4.03 7.24
C PRO A 185 -8.80 -3.18 5.98
N TYR A 186 -8.29 -3.63 4.82
CA TYR A 186 -8.48 -2.91 3.55
C TYR A 186 -9.89 -3.08 2.98
N ILE A 187 -10.56 -4.20 3.27
CA ILE A 187 -11.98 -4.41 2.96
C ILE A 187 -12.81 -3.51 3.85
N ASP A 188 -12.53 -3.50 5.16
CA ASP A 188 -13.22 -2.67 6.15
C ASP A 188 -13.06 -1.17 5.85
N LEU A 189 -11.86 -0.75 5.42
CA LEU A 189 -11.60 0.60 4.93
C LEU A 189 -12.48 0.95 3.73
N THR A 190 -12.62 0.03 2.78
CA THR A 190 -13.48 0.23 1.60
C THR A 190 -14.94 0.39 2.00
N LEU A 191 -15.46 -0.51 2.85
CA LEU A 191 -16.82 -0.46 3.34
C LEU A 191 -17.09 0.83 4.13
N TRP A 192 -16.15 1.24 4.98
CA TRP A 192 -16.25 2.49 5.71
C TRP A 192 -16.36 3.68 4.75
N MET A 193 -15.49 3.78 3.76
CA MET A 193 -15.53 4.87 2.77
C MET A 193 -16.82 4.88 1.95
N MET A 194 -17.31 3.71 1.56
CA MET A 194 -18.58 3.57 0.84
C MET A 194 -19.74 4.08 1.69
N ARG A 195 -19.80 3.72 2.97
CA ARG A 195 -20.84 4.19 3.91
C ARG A 195 -20.75 5.70 4.16
N GLU A 196 -19.54 6.24 4.32
CA GLU A 196 -19.36 7.70 4.42
C GLU A 196 -19.89 8.44 3.18
N CYS A 197 -19.89 7.80 2.01
CA CYS A 197 -20.46 8.31 0.78
C CYS A 197 -21.89 7.80 0.52
N GLY A 198 -22.63 7.40 1.54
CA GLY A 198 -24.05 7.10 1.50
C GLY A 198 -24.43 5.68 1.05
N ALA A 199 -23.48 4.80 0.72
CA ALA A 199 -23.80 3.44 0.32
C ALA A 199 -24.27 2.58 1.51
N ASP A 200 -25.27 1.73 1.28
CA ASP A 200 -25.68 0.68 2.20
C ASP A 200 -24.85 -0.58 1.93
N ALA A 201 -23.74 -0.72 2.66
CA ALA A 201 -22.73 -1.74 2.47
C ALA A 201 -22.16 -2.20 3.82
N ASP A 202 -22.31 -3.49 4.15
CA ASP A 202 -21.75 -4.05 5.37
C ASP A 202 -21.54 -5.56 5.29
N TRP A 203 -20.85 -6.10 6.28
CA TRP A 203 -20.75 -7.52 6.49
C TRP A 203 -22.11 -8.09 6.93
N ALA A 204 -22.66 -9.03 6.15
CA ALA A 204 -23.85 -9.80 6.51
C ALA A 204 -23.49 -10.99 7.41
N SER A 205 -22.26 -11.52 7.25
CA SER A 205 -21.67 -12.57 8.09
C SER A 205 -20.15 -12.42 8.15
N GLY A 206 -19.44 -13.35 8.77
CA GLY A 206 -17.99 -13.32 8.87
C GLY A 206 -17.26 -13.36 7.52
N ASP A 207 -17.90 -13.88 6.47
CA ASP A 207 -17.34 -14.14 5.15
C ASP A 207 -18.17 -13.56 3.98
N THR A 208 -19.29 -12.90 4.27
CA THR A 208 -20.22 -12.39 3.25
C THR A 208 -20.46 -10.90 3.45
N VAL A 209 -20.26 -10.12 2.39
CA VAL A 209 -20.59 -8.70 2.33
C VAL A 209 -21.81 -8.49 1.47
N LEU A 210 -22.77 -7.70 1.96
CA LEU A 210 -23.95 -7.28 1.23
C LEU A 210 -23.86 -5.79 0.91
N VAL A 211 -24.10 -5.45 -0.36
CA VAL A 211 -24.19 -4.07 -0.84
C VAL A 211 -25.48 -3.89 -1.60
N ARG A 212 -26.31 -2.92 -1.19
CA ARG A 212 -27.54 -2.59 -1.88
C ARG A 212 -27.29 -1.59 -3.01
N GLN A 213 -28.11 -1.67 -4.05
CA GLN A 213 -28.13 -0.67 -5.12
C GLN A 213 -28.54 0.68 -4.53
N GLN A 214 -27.67 1.67 -4.66
CA GLN A 214 -27.89 3.03 -4.17
C GLN A 214 -26.87 3.98 -4.79
N PRO A 215 -27.24 5.16 -5.29
CA PRO A 215 -26.27 6.12 -5.80
C PRO A 215 -25.39 6.66 -4.67
N TYR A 216 -24.11 6.87 -4.96
CA TYR A 216 -23.21 7.53 -4.03
C TYR A 216 -23.56 9.01 -3.83
N GLU A 217 -23.36 9.48 -2.62
CA GLU A 217 -23.38 10.89 -2.25
C GLU A 217 -21.95 11.44 -2.22
N LEU A 218 -21.70 12.54 -2.95
CA LEU A 218 -20.41 13.21 -2.88
C LEU A 218 -20.27 13.98 -1.56
N LYS A 219 -19.21 13.69 -0.83
CA LYS A 219 -18.82 14.43 0.37
C LYS A 219 -17.41 14.99 0.20
N ASN A 220 -17.22 16.23 0.63
CA ASN A 220 -15.88 16.80 0.71
C ASN A 220 -15.24 16.38 2.05
N TYR A 221 -14.09 15.74 1.99
CA TYR A 221 -13.31 15.35 3.16
C TYR A 221 -11.81 15.40 2.86
N ALA A 222 -11.01 15.60 3.91
CA ALA A 222 -9.57 15.55 3.81
C ALA A 222 -9.06 14.13 4.03
N ILE A 223 -8.25 13.66 3.10
CA ILE A 223 -7.61 12.34 3.18
C ILE A 223 -6.55 12.36 4.28
N GLU A 224 -6.59 11.36 5.15
CA GLU A 224 -5.59 11.13 6.18
C GLU A 224 -4.23 10.81 5.54
N ASN A 225 -3.14 11.20 6.19
CA ASN A 225 -1.81 10.84 5.77
C ASN A 225 -1.54 9.33 5.93
N ASP A 226 -0.52 8.84 5.24
CA ASP A 226 -0.29 7.41 5.02
C ASP A 226 0.45 6.76 6.19
N TRP A 227 -0.18 5.79 6.85
CA TRP A 227 0.41 5.04 7.95
C TRP A 227 1.49 4.05 7.50
N SER A 228 1.43 3.54 6.26
CA SER A 228 2.52 2.75 5.71
C SER A 228 3.79 3.61 5.58
N SER A 229 3.63 4.84 5.08
CA SER A 229 4.74 5.81 4.96
C SER A 229 5.28 6.26 6.32
N ALA A 230 4.42 6.35 7.33
CA ALA A 230 4.84 6.63 8.69
C ALA A 230 5.79 5.55 9.23
N SER A 231 5.62 4.28 8.82
CA SER A 231 6.40 3.15 9.34
C SER A 231 7.92 3.34 9.21
N TYR A 232 8.39 3.99 8.13
CA TYR A 232 9.81 4.25 7.91
C TYR A 232 10.39 5.27 8.89
N TRP A 233 9.56 6.19 9.39
CA TRP A 233 9.93 7.15 10.42
C TRP A 233 9.86 6.56 11.82
N TYR A 234 8.96 5.59 12.05
CA TYR A 234 9.00 4.75 13.24
C TYR A 234 10.29 3.93 13.29
N GLU A 235 10.73 3.38 12.15
CA GLU A 235 11.98 2.66 12.02
C GLU A 235 13.17 3.59 12.32
N ALA A 236 13.25 4.76 11.69
CA ALA A 236 14.30 5.76 11.96
C ALA A 236 14.35 6.12 13.45
N MET A 237 13.18 6.35 14.08
CA MET A 237 13.06 6.64 15.52
C MET A 237 13.53 5.46 16.38
N SER A 238 13.26 4.22 15.98
CA SER A 238 13.69 3.01 16.69
C SER A 238 15.20 2.80 16.63
N LEU A 239 15.83 3.15 15.49
CA LEU A 239 17.24 2.88 15.20
C LEU A 239 18.20 3.99 15.64
N THR A 240 17.74 5.24 15.73
CA THR A 240 18.60 6.35 16.15
C THR A 240 19.17 6.13 17.55
N SER A 241 20.42 6.54 17.78
CA SER A 241 21.06 6.58 19.11
C SER A 241 20.72 7.85 19.90
N ASP A 242 20.05 8.83 19.28
CA ASP A 242 19.61 10.07 19.95
C ASP A 242 18.47 9.76 20.94
N GLU A 243 18.79 9.74 22.25
CA GLU A 243 17.79 9.46 23.29
C GLU A 243 16.71 10.55 23.41
N ASP A 244 17.01 11.75 22.98
CA ASP A 244 16.09 12.89 22.94
C ASP A 244 15.40 13.05 21.58
N ALA A 245 15.48 12.05 20.70
CA ALA A 245 14.86 12.09 19.39
C ALA A 245 13.35 12.37 19.47
N GLU A 246 12.88 13.23 18.59
CA GLU A 246 11.47 13.60 18.50
C GLU A 246 11.06 13.94 17.07
N LEU A 247 10.05 13.27 16.55
CA LEU A 247 9.47 13.59 15.24
C LEU A 247 7.99 13.91 15.38
N LEU A 248 7.55 14.92 14.64
CA LEU A 248 6.13 15.26 14.46
C LEU A 248 5.67 14.77 13.09
N LEU A 249 4.57 14.04 13.07
CA LEU A 249 3.94 13.49 11.87
C LEU A 249 2.50 14.07 11.75
N PRO A 250 2.32 15.21 11.06
CA PRO A 250 1.02 15.81 10.88
C PRO A 250 0.09 14.97 10.03
N GLY A 251 -1.23 15.10 10.22
CA GLY A 251 -2.26 14.47 9.37
C GLY A 251 -2.52 13.00 9.65
N LEU A 252 -1.87 12.41 10.64
CA LEU A 252 -2.23 11.09 11.19
C LEU A 252 -3.27 11.24 12.29
N ARG A 253 -4.22 10.29 12.37
CA ARG A 253 -5.35 10.38 13.30
C ARG A 253 -5.34 9.25 14.31
N ASP A 254 -5.79 9.54 15.52
CA ASP A 254 -6.19 8.46 16.43
C ASP A 254 -7.48 7.79 15.91
N GLY A 255 -7.56 6.47 16.04
CA GLY A 255 -8.68 5.71 15.49
C GLY A 255 -8.69 5.60 13.95
N SER A 256 -7.51 5.75 13.30
CA SER A 256 -7.36 5.55 11.85
C SER A 256 -7.98 4.23 11.38
N ARG A 257 -8.60 4.27 10.20
CA ARG A 257 -9.14 3.08 9.51
C ARG A 257 -8.11 2.38 8.62
N GLN A 258 -6.90 2.93 8.50
CA GLN A 258 -5.82 2.27 7.78
C GLN A 258 -5.28 1.09 8.60
N GLY A 259 -5.20 -0.11 7.99
CA GLY A 259 -4.71 -1.31 8.68
C GLY A 259 -3.28 -1.15 9.18
N ASP A 260 -2.46 -0.38 8.45
CA ASP A 260 -1.07 -0.13 8.79
C ASP A 260 -0.87 0.82 9.99
N ALA A 261 -1.95 1.41 10.53
CA ALA A 261 -1.89 2.09 11.83
C ALA A 261 -1.51 1.13 12.98
N ALA A 262 -1.53 -0.19 12.73
CA ALA A 262 -0.97 -1.21 13.63
C ALA A 262 0.53 -0.99 13.92
N VAL A 263 1.26 -0.27 13.07
CA VAL A 263 2.68 0.09 13.25
C VAL A 263 2.96 0.66 14.64
N ARG A 264 2.07 1.49 15.19
CA ARG A 264 2.20 2.08 16.52
C ARG A 264 2.32 1.04 17.64
N TYR A 265 1.57 -0.06 17.54
CA TYR A 265 1.61 -1.14 18.53
C TYR A 265 2.86 -1.98 18.39
N ILE A 266 3.26 -2.31 17.15
CA ILE A 266 4.48 -3.08 16.89
C ILE A 266 5.70 -2.29 17.36
N PHE A 267 5.82 -1.03 16.99
CA PHE A 267 6.95 -0.20 17.39
C PHE A 267 6.96 0.20 18.88
N SER A 268 5.83 0.11 19.57
CA SER A 268 5.83 0.24 21.03
C SER A 268 6.67 -0.84 21.72
N MET A 269 6.84 -2.00 21.08
CA MET A 269 7.69 -3.11 21.51
C MET A 269 9.12 -2.97 20.98
N LEU A 270 9.36 -2.11 19.99
CA LEU A 270 10.64 -1.89 19.33
C LEU A 270 11.31 -0.55 19.72
N GLY A 271 10.83 0.10 20.78
CA GLY A 271 11.48 1.29 21.35
C GLY A 271 10.91 2.63 20.88
N VAL A 272 9.67 2.68 20.37
CA VAL A 272 9.03 3.93 19.96
C VAL A 272 7.73 4.17 20.72
N LYS A 273 7.56 5.37 21.26
CA LYS A 273 6.32 5.86 21.88
C LYS A 273 5.56 6.74 20.89
N THR A 274 4.29 6.42 20.69
CA THR A 274 3.33 7.22 19.90
C THR A 274 2.50 8.08 20.83
N ILE A 275 2.43 9.40 20.56
CA ILE A 275 1.65 10.36 21.32
C ILE A 275 0.76 11.10 20.32
N TYR A 276 -0.54 11.10 20.57
CA TYR A 276 -1.50 11.88 19.75
C TYR A 276 -1.66 13.26 20.34
N GLU A 277 -1.56 14.26 19.50
CA GLU A 277 -1.65 15.66 19.87
C GLU A 277 -2.50 16.43 18.85
N THR A 278 -3.06 17.56 19.30
CA THR A 278 -3.66 18.54 18.41
C THR A 278 -2.92 19.85 18.61
N ILE A 279 -2.22 20.32 17.58
CA ILE A 279 -1.47 21.56 17.59
C ILE A 279 -2.09 22.46 16.52
N ASP A 280 -2.48 23.67 16.90
CA ASP A 280 -3.15 24.66 16.03
C ASP A 280 -4.37 24.08 15.27
N GLY A 281 -5.13 23.21 15.94
CA GLY A 281 -6.31 22.54 15.37
C GLY A 281 -6.00 21.40 14.42
N GLN A 282 -4.73 21.06 14.17
CA GLN A 282 -4.30 19.94 13.33
C GLN A 282 -3.95 18.74 14.21
N GLN A 283 -4.54 17.60 13.90
CA GLN A 283 -4.15 16.33 14.52
C GLN A 283 -2.79 15.87 14.00
N MET A 284 -1.94 15.40 14.90
CA MET A 284 -0.63 14.85 14.57
C MET A 284 -0.19 13.78 15.55
N VAL A 285 0.77 13.01 15.13
CA VAL A 285 1.46 12.02 15.96
C VAL A 285 2.84 12.57 16.29
N ARG A 286 3.19 12.55 17.58
CA ARG A 286 4.55 12.74 18.04
C ARG A 286 5.19 11.40 18.34
N LEU A 287 6.34 11.14 17.72
CA LEU A 287 7.18 10.00 18.02
C LEU A 287 8.29 10.40 18.98
N ARG A 288 8.52 9.56 19.98
CA ARG A 288 9.66 9.63 20.90
C ARG A 288 10.23 8.24 21.15
N LYS A 289 11.47 8.18 21.54
CA LYS A 289 12.03 6.93 22.03
C LYS A 289 11.36 6.48 23.32
N ASN A 290 11.33 5.16 23.51
CA ASN A 290 11.09 4.55 24.79
C ASN A 290 12.13 3.43 25.01
N ASN A 291 12.38 3.07 26.28
CA ASN A 291 13.40 2.06 26.64
C ASN A 291 12.87 0.63 26.54
N ARG A 292 11.74 0.38 25.86
CA ARG A 292 11.17 -0.95 25.72
C ARG A 292 11.75 -1.62 24.48
N SER A 293 12.25 -2.83 24.67
CA SER A 293 12.67 -3.69 23.58
C SER A 293 12.32 -5.13 23.96
N VAL A 294 11.62 -5.82 23.08
CA VAL A 294 11.33 -7.25 23.30
C VAL A 294 12.54 -8.09 22.92
N PRO A 295 12.79 -9.22 23.63
CA PRO A 295 13.90 -10.11 23.30
C PRO A 295 13.67 -10.91 22.03
N ARG A 296 12.42 -11.01 21.56
CA ARG A 296 11.97 -11.66 20.35
C ARG A 296 10.63 -11.07 19.91
N LEU A 297 10.39 -10.97 18.61
CA LEU A 297 9.12 -10.53 18.05
C LEU A 297 8.53 -11.61 17.14
N ASP A 298 7.43 -12.21 17.55
CA ASP A 298 6.62 -13.10 16.70
C ASP A 298 5.32 -12.38 16.34
N TYR A 299 5.00 -12.31 15.02
CA TYR A 299 3.86 -11.54 14.55
C TYR A 299 3.22 -12.16 13.30
N ASP A 300 1.89 -12.02 13.17
CA ASP A 300 1.13 -12.42 11.99
C ASP A 300 0.74 -11.16 11.19
N PHE A 301 1.32 -11.02 10.01
CA PHE A 301 1.12 -9.87 9.12
C PHE A 301 -0.04 -10.04 8.13
N VAL A 302 -0.88 -11.04 8.31
CA VAL A 302 -2.03 -11.28 7.41
C VAL A 302 -2.89 -10.03 7.20
N ASN A 303 -2.98 -9.14 8.18
CA ASN A 303 -3.77 -7.91 8.15
C ASN A 303 -2.97 -6.63 7.83
N SER A 304 -1.63 -6.68 7.85
CA SER A 304 -0.75 -5.54 7.59
C SER A 304 0.49 -5.94 6.79
N PRO A 305 0.32 -6.58 5.62
CA PRO A 305 1.44 -7.14 4.84
C PRO A 305 2.41 -6.07 4.33
N ASP A 306 1.98 -4.82 4.27
CA ASP A 306 2.78 -3.71 3.78
C ASP A 306 3.75 -3.14 4.84
N LEU A 307 3.66 -3.58 6.10
CA LEU A 307 4.60 -3.24 7.18
C LEU A 307 5.80 -4.21 7.28
N VAL A 308 5.74 -5.35 6.59
CA VAL A 308 6.70 -6.46 6.79
C VAL A 308 8.13 -6.01 6.55
N GLN A 309 8.42 -5.32 5.44
CA GLN A 309 9.78 -4.92 5.10
C GLN A 309 10.38 -4.04 6.18
N THR A 310 9.64 -3.04 6.65
CA THR A 310 10.07 -2.13 7.72
C THR A 310 10.35 -2.87 9.02
N ILE A 311 9.47 -3.77 9.42
CA ILE A 311 9.62 -4.50 10.70
C ILE A 311 10.76 -5.52 10.62
N VAL A 312 10.92 -6.24 9.50
CA VAL A 312 12.04 -7.16 9.27
C VAL A 312 13.36 -6.41 9.34
N ALA A 313 13.48 -5.29 8.62
CA ALA A 313 14.67 -4.45 8.60
C ALA A 313 15.01 -3.91 9.98
N THR A 314 14.01 -3.39 10.71
CA THR A 314 14.17 -2.89 12.10
C THR A 314 14.65 -3.99 13.04
N CYS A 315 14.01 -5.16 13.05
CA CYS A 315 14.38 -6.28 13.93
C CYS A 315 15.80 -6.77 13.63
N ALA A 316 16.14 -6.89 12.34
CA ALA A 316 17.48 -7.30 11.89
C ALA A 316 18.55 -6.31 12.37
N ALA A 317 18.34 -5.01 12.22
CA ALA A 317 19.27 -3.97 12.67
C ALA A 317 19.42 -3.91 14.20
N LYS A 318 18.34 -4.15 14.93
CA LYS A 318 18.35 -4.18 16.40
C LYS A 318 18.86 -5.50 16.99
N GLY A 319 19.10 -6.51 16.18
CA GLY A 319 19.48 -7.84 16.66
C GLY A 319 18.34 -8.55 17.40
N ILE A 320 17.09 -8.27 17.08
CA ILE A 320 15.90 -8.88 17.70
C ILE A 320 15.46 -10.08 16.86
N PRO A 321 15.58 -11.32 17.38
CA PRO A 321 15.06 -12.51 16.71
C PRO A 321 13.57 -12.41 16.42
N PHE A 322 13.12 -13.06 15.35
CA PHE A 322 11.71 -12.98 14.96
C PHE A 322 11.19 -14.23 14.24
N HIS A 323 9.86 -14.41 14.27
CA HIS A 323 9.11 -15.31 13.41
C HIS A 323 7.88 -14.58 12.88
N PHE A 324 7.86 -14.28 11.57
CA PHE A 324 6.79 -13.56 10.90
C PHE A 324 6.01 -14.46 9.97
N ARG A 325 4.70 -14.45 10.11
CA ARG A 325 3.74 -15.26 9.36
C ARG A 325 2.76 -14.39 8.59
N GLY A 326 1.88 -15.03 7.79
CA GLY A 326 0.87 -14.31 7.03
C GLY A 326 1.42 -13.57 5.80
N LEU A 327 2.54 -14.04 5.23
CA LEU A 327 3.30 -13.32 4.20
C LEU A 327 3.00 -13.79 2.77
N GLN A 328 2.00 -14.65 2.54
CA GLN A 328 1.73 -15.31 1.26
C GLN A 328 1.60 -14.33 0.10
N THR A 329 0.98 -13.17 0.33
CA THR A 329 0.78 -12.15 -0.70
C THR A 329 2.05 -11.43 -1.13
N LEU A 330 3.13 -11.50 -0.36
CA LEU A 330 4.38 -10.78 -0.64
C LEU A 330 5.13 -11.35 -1.86
N LYS A 331 4.88 -12.61 -2.22
CA LYS A 331 5.50 -13.25 -3.40
C LYS A 331 5.00 -12.70 -4.74
N ILE A 332 3.78 -12.15 -4.76
CA ILE A 332 3.10 -11.71 -5.99
C ILE A 332 2.91 -10.19 -6.05
N LYS A 333 3.67 -9.45 -5.27
CA LYS A 333 3.69 -7.98 -5.28
C LYS A 333 4.57 -7.45 -6.43
N GLU A 334 5.13 -6.28 -6.26
CA GLU A 334 6.07 -5.65 -7.21
C GLU A 334 7.26 -6.56 -7.52
N THR A 335 7.76 -7.22 -6.50
CA THR A 335 8.75 -8.31 -6.56
C THR A 335 8.31 -9.44 -5.63
N ASP A 336 9.05 -10.56 -5.59
CA ASP A 336 9.00 -11.48 -4.46
C ASP A 336 9.72 -10.82 -3.28
N ARG A 337 8.94 -10.15 -2.43
CA ARG A 337 9.45 -9.37 -1.28
C ARG A 337 10.13 -10.24 -0.23
N ILE A 338 9.73 -11.50 -0.12
CA ILE A 338 10.34 -12.47 0.83
C ILE A 338 11.78 -12.73 0.39
N GLU A 339 11.96 -13.06 -0.88
CA GLU A 339 13.28 -13.35 -1.42
C GLU A 339 14.16 -12.10 -1.49
N ALA A 340 13.60 -10.94 -1.86
CA ALA A 340 14.32 -9.67 -1.86
C ALA A 340 14.84 -9.31 -0.45
N LEU A 341 14.02 -9.43 0.60
CA LEU A 341 14.46 -9.21 1.98
C LEU A 341 15.59 -10.15 2.38
N ARG A 342 15.48 -11.44 2.03
CA ARG A 342 16.50 -12.43 2.35
C ARG A 342 17.84 -12.10 1.68
N GLN A 343 17.80 -11.73 0.39
CA GLN A 343 19.01 -11.40 -0.37
C GLN A 343 19.66 -10.11 0.11
N GLU A 344 18.86 -9.05 0.31
CA GLU A 344 19.42 -7.75 0.65
C GLU A 344 19.92 -7.67 2.09
N LEU A 345 19.29 -8.36 3.04
CA LEU A 345 19.80 -8.45 4.41
C LEU A 345 21.04 -9.35 4.51
N ALA A 346 21.19 -10.34 3.62
CA ALA A 346 22.43 -11.11 3.54
C ALA A 346 23.64 -10.24 3.16
N LYS A 347 23.47 -9.20 2.32
CA LYS A 347 24.53 -8.21 2.03
C LYS A 347 24.99 -7.47 3.31
N LEU A 348 24.10 -7.34 4.31
CA LEU A 348 24.38 -6.73 5.60
C LEU A 348 24.86 -7.73 6.67
N GLY A 349 25.14 -8.97 6.26
CA GLY A 349 25.65 -10.03 7.14
C GLY A 349 24.54 -10.72 7.95
N ILE A 350 23.28 -10.64 7.54
CA ILE A 350 22.13 -11.20 8.26
C ILE A 350 21.49 -12.33 7.43
N ALA A 351 21.50 -13.56 7.98
CA ALA A 351 21.01 -14.75 7.32
C ALA A 351 19.57 -15.08 7.77
N ILE A 352 18.56 -14.68 7.00
CA ILE A 352 17.16 -14.97 7.28
C ILE A 352 16.75 -16.28 6.60
N SER A 353 15.99 -17.11 7.31
CA SER A 353 15.40 -18.34 6.81
C SER A 353 13.96 -18.13 6.34
N VAL A 354 13.56 -18.88 5.31
CA VAL A 354 12.18 -18.99 4.85
C VAL A 354 11.63 -20.34 5.23
N GLU A 355 10.64 -20.37 6.11
CA GLU A 355 9.95 -21.59 6.54
C GLU A 355 8.55 -21.66 5.92
N ASN A 356 7.99 -22.88 5.80
CA ASN A 356 6.66 -23.12 5.22
C ASN A 356 6.43 -22.43 3.86
N GLY A 357 7.51 -22.06 3.19
CA GLY A 357 7.50 -21.33 1.91
C GLY A 357 7.12 -19.84 1.99
N THR A 358 6.66 -19.35 3.13
CA THR A 358 6.20 -17.96 3.28
C THR A 358 6.53 -17.31 4.61
N ASP A 359 6.91 -18.07 5.63
CA ASP A 359 7.27 -17.51 6.93
C ASP A 359 8.71 -17.01 6.92
N LEU A 360 8.98 -15.83 7.49
CA LEU A 360 10.33 -15.32 7.69
C LEU A 360 10.76 -15.56 9.12
N VAL A 361 11.89 -16.24 9.28
CA VAL A 361 12.45 -16.60 10.61
C VAL A 361 13.90 -16.15 10.71
N TRP A 362 14.25 -15.57 11.83
CA TRP A 362 15.62 -15.24 12.17
C TRP A 362 15.86 -15.36 13.67
N ASN A 363 16.90 -16.10 14.07
CA ASN A 363 17.26 -16.31 15.47
C ASN A 363 18.66 -15.73 15.80
N GLY A 364 19.17 -14.85 14.93
CA GLY A 364 20.48 -14.22 15.10
C GLY A 364 21.55 -14.77 14.16
N GLU A 365 21.20 -15.62 13.21
CA GLU A 365 22.14 -16.21 12.26
C GLU A 365 22.82 -15.12 11.42
N ARG A 366 24.12 -15.31 11.17
CA ARG A 366 24.96 -14.37 10.42
C ARG A 366 25.54 -15.05 9.19
N CYS A 367 25.88 -14.24 8.20
CA CYS A 367 26.61 -14.65 6.99
C CYS A 367 27.70 -13.62 6.67
N GLU A 368 28.54 -13.92 5.69
CA GLU A 368 29.55 -12.98 5.21
C GLU A 368 28.86 -11.79 4.54
N PRO A 369 29.11 -10.54 4.99
CA PRO A 369 28.53 -9.36 4.38
C PRO A 369 29.19 -9.04 3.02
N SER A 370 28.48 -8.32 2.16
CA SER A 370 29.05 -7.75 0.93
C SER A 370 29.02 -6.22 0.99
N THR A 371 29.79 -5.58 0.11
CA THR A 371 29.80 -4.13 -0.07
C THR A 371 28.88 -3.66 -1.19
N ASP A 372 28.10 -4.57 -1.78
CA ASP A 372 27.21 -4.25 -2.89
C ASP A 372 26.07 -3.33 -2.41
N PRO A 373 25.65 -2.39 -3.24
CA PRO A 373 24.46 -1.59 -2.94
C PRO A 373 23.23 -2.47 -2.77
N ILE A 374 22.29 -1.99 -1.96
CA ILE A 374 20.95 -2.59 -1.81
C ILE A 374 20.18 -2.41 -3.11
N ASP A 375 19.70 -3.51 -3.68
CA ASP A 375 18.85 -3.52 -4.86
C ASP A 375 17.38 -3.32 -4.47
N THR A 376 16.68 -2.49 -5.24
CA THR A 376 15.28 -2.16 -4.95
C THR A 376 14.27 -3.03 -5.69
N TYR A 377 14.69 -3.80 -6.70
CA TYR A 377 13.82 -4.70 -7.47
C TYR A 377 12.56 -4.00 -8.02
N GLU A 378 12.68 -2.72 -8.41
CA GLU A 378 11.55 -1.88 -8.81
C GLU A 378 10.43 -1.77 -7.75
N ASP A 379 10.76 -2.08 -6.49
CA ASP A 379 9.84 -2.01 -5.36
C ASP A 379 10.21 -0.87 -4.41
N HIS A 380 9.33 0.12 -4.33
CA HIS A 380 9.49 1.29 -3.47
C HIS A 380 9.71 0.94 -2.00
N ARG A 381 9.08 -0.15 -1.50
CA ARG A 381 9.20 -0.54 -0.08
C ARG A 381 10.59 -1.06 0.26
N MET A 382 11.34 -1.61 -0.71
CA MET A 382 12.74 -1.98 -0.50
C MET A 382 13.58 -0.71 -0.25
N ALA A 383 13.47 0.31 -1.10
CA ALA A 383 14.19 1.57 -0.89
C ALA A 383 13.79 2.24 0.45
N LEU A 384 12.49 2.33 0.71
CA LEU A 384 11.94 3.04 1.86
C LEU A 384 12.31 2.39 3.20
N SER A 385 12.31 1.04 3.27
CA SER A 385 12.62 0.30 4.50
C SER A 385 14.12 0.05 4.72
N PHE A 386 14.94 0.12 3.67
CA PHE A 386 16.38 -0.02 3.84
C PHE A 386 17.08 1.32 4.12
N ALA A 387 16.50 2.45 3.75
CA ALA A 387 17.10 3.76 3.99
C ALA A 387 17.37 4.07 5.48
N PRO A 388 16.45 3.81 6.43
CA PRO A 388 16.72 4.03 7.84
C PRO A 388 17.79 3.11 8.42
N LEU A 389 18.12 1.99 7.76
CA LEU A 389 19.20 1.11 8.17
C LEU A 389 20.57 1.79 8.14
N SER A 390 20.68 2.96 7.49
CA SER A 390 21.89 3.80 7.57
C SER A 390 22.28 4.17 9.00
N PHE A 391 21.37 4.14 9.98
CA PHE A 391 21.70 4.28 11.39
C PHE A 391 22.58 3.13 11.92
N ALA A 392 22.36 1.91 11.44
CA ALA A 392 23.14 0.73 11.82
C ALA A 392 24.35 0.51 10.87
N TRP A 393 24.21 0.90 9.61
CA TRP A 393 25.24 0.79 8.57
C TRP A 393 25.45 2.14 7.87
N PRO A 394 26.20 3.08 8.51
CA PRO A 394 26.49 4.40 7.92
C PRO A 394 27.19 4.26 6.56
N GLY A 395 26.68 4.97 5.57
CA GLY A 395 27.15 4.85 4.18
C GLY A 395 26.48 3.75 3.37
N LEU A 396 25.36 3.16 3.88
CA LEU A 396 24.55 2.22 3.13
C LEU A 396 24.16 2.82 1.77
N ALA A 397 24.39 2.04 0.70
CA ALA A 397 24.08 2.46 -0.67
C ALA A 397 22.83 1.78 -1.18
N ILE A 398 21.95 2.54 -1.83
CA ILE A 398 20.67 2.05 -2.41
C ILE A 398 20.66 2.34 -3.90
N ARG A 399 20.49 1.30 -4.72
CA ARG A 399 20.37 1.38 -6.18
C ARG A 399 18.94 1.68 -6.59
N ASN A 400 18.74 2.47 -7.65
CA ASN A 400 17.42 2.90 -8.15
C ASN A 400 16.55 3.59 -7.09
N PRO A 401 17.03 4.60 -6.38
CA PRO A 401 16.30 5.22 -5.29
C PRO A 401 15.00 5.93 -5.72
N GLN A 402 14.83 6.23 -7.02
CA GLN A 402 13.66 6.90 -7.59
C GLN A 402 12.36 6.07 -7.49
N VAL A 403 12.44 4.76 -7.26
CA VAL A 403 11.27 3.88 -7.10
C VAL A 403 10.33 4.32 -5.98
N VAL A 404 10.78 5.17 -5.07
CA VAL A 404 9.96 5.70 -3.96
C VAL A 404 8.77 6.54 -4.44
N SER A 405 8.83 7.10 -5.67
CA SER A 405 7.74 7.90 -6.27
C SER A 405 6.41 7.17 -6.31
N LYS A 406 6.44 5.85 -6.36
CA LYS A 406 5.26 5.00 -6.38
C LYS A 406 4.35 5.16 -5.15
N SER A 407 4.88 5.58 -3.99
CA SER A 407 4.09 5.78 -2.78
C SER A 407 4.51 6.96 -1.91
N TYR A 408 5.75 7.44 -2.04
CA TYR A 408 6.28 8.55 -1.25
C TYR A 408 7.25 9.40 -2.09
N PRO A 409 6.75 10.19 -3.06
CA PRO A 409 7.60 10.91 -4.02
C PRO A 409 8.64 11.84 -3.36
N ARG A 410 8.31 12.44 -2.21
CA ARG A 410 9.18 13.38 -1.49
C ARG A 410 10.03 12.75 -0.40
N TYR A 411 10.16 11.41 -0.37
CA TYR A 411 10.85 10.70 0.71
C TYR A 411 12.28 11.18 0.93
N TRP A 412 13.05 11.29 -0.14
CA TRP A 412 14.45 11.71 -0.04
C TRP A 412 14.60 13.15 0.44
N GLN A 413 13.72 14.06 0.03
CA GLN A 413 13.68 15.44 0.54
C GLN A 413 13.33 15.49 2.03
N GLU A 414 12.38 14.68 2.48
CA GLU A 414 12.04 14.61 3.91
C GLU A 414 13.19 13.97 4.72
N MET A 415 13.90 12.96 4.19
CA MET A 415 15.12 12.42 4.80
C MET A 415 16.19 13.51 4.97
N GLN A 416 16.45 14.30 3.94
CA GLN A 416 17.41 15.41 4.00
C GLN A 416 16.97 16.47 5.03
N ARG A 417 15.68 16.82 5.08
CA ARG A 417 15.14 17.74 6.09
C ARG A 417 15.29 17.21 7.50
N ALA A 418 15.17 15.91 7.71
CA ALA A 418 15.42 15.25 8.99
C ALA A 418 16.92 15.11 9.32
N GLY A 419 17.81 15.61 8.45
CA GLY A 419 19.25 15.69 8.69
C GLY A 419 20.07 14.57 8.07
N PHE A 420 19.48 13.63 7.33
CA PHE A 420 20.26 12.64 6.60
C PHE A 420 21.05 13.30 5.47
N LYS A 421 22.31 12.87 5.29
CA LYS A 421 23.09 13.24 4.12
C LYS A 421 22.93 12.16 3.06
N ILE A 422 22.63 12.59 1.84
CA ILE A 422 22.43 11.73 0.68
C ILE A 422 23.46 12.14 -0.37
N GLU A 423 24.34 11.21 -0.73
CA GLU A 423 25.38 11.36 -1.74
C GLU A 423 25.04 10.47 -2.94
N GLU A 424 25.21 10.99 -4.17
CA GLU A 424 25.01 10.25 -5.43
C GLU A 424 26.31 9.55 -5.88
#